data_06f5182ee0c4e9f5f22687b4da3aad04
#
_entry.id   06f5182ee0c4e9f5f22687b4da3aad04
#
_cell.length_a   1.000
_cell.length_b   1.000
_cell.length_c   1.000
_cell.angle_alpha   90.00
_cell.angle_beta   90.00
_cell.angle_gamma   90.00
#
_symmetry.space_group_name_H-M   'P 1'
#
loop_
_entity.id
_entity.type
_entity.pdbx_description
1 polymer ?
#
loop_
_entity_poly.entity_id
_entity_poly.type
_entity_poly.pdbx_seq_one_letter_code
_entity_poly.pdbx_strand_id
1 'polypeptide(L)'
;MPPNGMLAFIGLGNPGSQYDGTRHNVGYDIIDVLVERVRAPLKPGKGEYNWAHCRYQGSDIILAKPLTYMNNSGSAVLDILEQHNLAPEDCCILCDDFQLLLGSLRLRLKGSDGGHNGLYSIIYHLQSDSFPRLRCGIASETIPKDKSLMADYVLERFTKTERPEVKRMVERAADACLCAAREGLQQAMNLYNTTHTPNT
;
A
#
# COMPACT_ATOMS: atom_id res chain seq x y z
N MET A 1 -18.45 -0.57 -7.00
CA MET A 1 -18.23 0.66 -6.20
C MET A 1 -18.27 0.24 -4.74
N PRO A 2 -17.47 0.82 -3.85
CA PRO A 2 -17.60 0.56 -2.43
C PRO A 2 -19.02 0.91 -1.96
N PRO A 3 -19.56 0.23 -0.93
CA PRO A 3 -20.91 0.43 -0.46
C PRO A 3 -21.25 1.88 -0.09
N ASN A 4 -20.25 2.63 0.37
CA ASN A 4 -20.39 4.03 0.76
C ASN A 4 -19.94 5.03 -0.31
N GLY A 5 -19.59 4.58 -1.52
CA GLY A 5 -19.10 5.44 -2.61
C GLY A 5 -17.71 6.06 -2.37
N MET A 6 -17.03 5.71 -1.28
CA MET A 6 -15.71 6.22 -0.89
C MET A 6 -14.73 5.07 -0.72
N LEU A 7 -13.51 5.22 -1.24
CA LEU A 7 -12.43 4.25 -1.08
C LEU A 7 -11.22 4.90 -0.40
N ALA A 8 -10.73 4.26 0.66
CA ALA A 8 -9.50 4.70 1.32
C ALA A 8 -8.29 3.91 0.79
N PHE A 9 -7.23 4.61 0.41
CA PHE A 9 -5.92 4.02 0.12
C PHE A 9 -4.98 4.33 1.29
N ILE A 10 -4.52 3.29 1.96
CA ILE A 10 -3.66 3.40 3.14
C ILE A 10 -2.31 2.77 2.82
N GLY A 11 -1.28 3.60 2.67
CA GLY A 11 0.08 3.15 2.40
C GLY A 11 0.79 2.75 3.70
N LEU A 12 1.33 1.53 3.75
CA LEU A 12 2.13 1.09 4.90
C LEU A 12 3.58 1.54 4.76
N GLY A 13 4.20 1.82 5.90
CA GLY A 13 5.59 2.23 6.01
C GLY A 13 5.96 2.54 7.46
N ASN A 14 7.24 2.73 7.72
CA ASN A 14 7.77 3.20 9.00
C ASN A 14 8.03 4.71 8.94
N PRO A 15 7.65 5.48 9.97
CA PRO A 15 7.93 6.91 10.02
C PRO A 15 9.40 7.19 10.32
N GLY A 16 9.91 8.30 9.80
CA GLY A 16 11.27 8.78 10.01
C GLY A 16 12.16 8.62 8.77
N SER A 17 13.05 9.60 8.57
CA SER A 17 13.90 9.71 7.37
C SER A 17 14.88 8.55 7.18
N GLN A 18 15.21 7.80 8.24
CA GLN A 18 16.03 6.60 8.15
C GLN A 18 15.36 5.50 7.31
N TYR A 19 14.03 5.49 7.20
CA TYR A 19 13.26 4.51 6.43
C TYR A 19 12.88 4.98 5.03
N ASP A 20 13.22 6.23 4.66
CA ASP A 20 12.92 6.76 3.32
C ASP A 20 13.62 5.92 2.23
N GLY A 21 12.82 5.48 1.25
CA GLY A 21 13.28 4.67 0.13
C GLY A 21 13.66 3.23 0.49
N THR A 22 13.26 2.74 1.68
CA THR A 22 13.37 1.31 2.01
C THR A 22 12.27 0.52 1.34
N ARG A 23 12.48 -0.79 1.16
CA ARG A 23 11.50 -1.68 0.53
C ARG A 23 10.16 -1.69 1.27
N HIS A 24 10.21 -1.64 2.60
CA HIS A 24 9.01 -1.66 3.46
C HIS A 24 8.19 -0.35 3.39
N ASN A 25 8.77 0.73 2.85
CA ASN A 25 8.10 2.02 2.69
C ASN A 25 7.47 2.24 1.31
N VAL A 26 7.44 1.22 0.43
CA VAL A 26 6.85 1.36 -0.90
C VAL A 26 5.38 1.80 -0.86
N GLY A 27 4.63 1.42 0.19
CA GLY A 27 3.26 1.91 0.40
C GLY A 27 3.20 3.43 0.60
N TYR A 28 4.16 4.00 1.34
CA TYR A 28 4.29 5.44 1.51
C TYR A 28 4.61 6.14 0.19
N ASP A 29 5.53 5.57 -0.60
CA ASP A 29 5.93 6.13 -1.90
C ASP A 29 4.73 6.21 -2.86
N ILE A 30 3.84 5.22 -2.84
CA ILE A 30 2.60 5.23 -3.65
C ILE A 30 1.66 6.35 -3.20
N ILE A 31 1.48 6.53 -1.88
CA ILE A 31 0.65 7.63 -1.35
C ILE A 31 1.23 8.98 -1.75
N ASP A 32 2.55 9.17 -1.74
CA ASP A 32 3.16 10.43 -2.17
C ASP A 32 2.86 10.74 -3.63
N VAL A 33 2.96 9.75 -4.52
CA VAL A 33 2.58 9.91 -5.93
C VAL A 33 1.09 10.21 -6.08
N LEU A 34 0.22 9.56 -5.31
CA LEU A 34 -1.22 9.84 -5.33
C LEU A 34 -1.52 11.27 -4.88
N VAL A 35 -0.93 11.70 -3.76
CA VAL A 35 -1.06 13.06 -3.21
C VAL A 35 -0.69 14.12 -4.25
N GLU A 36 0.44 13.92 -4.95
CA GLU A 36 0.89 14.82 -6.02
C GLU A 36 -0.11 14.87 -7.18
N ARG A 37 -0.56 13.71 -7.65
CA ARG A 37 -1.49 13.59 -8.80
C ARG A 37 -2.85 14.21 -8.54
N VAL A 38 -3.40 14.02 -7.33
CA VAL A 38 -4.72 14.56 -6.96
C VAL A 38 -4.63 15.94 -6.30
N ARG A 39 -3.41 16.46 -6.08
CA ARG A 39 -3.14 17.77 -5.46
C ARG A 39 -3.79 17.93 -4.09
N ALA A 40 -3.76 16.89 -3.27
CA ALA A 40 -4.38 16.87 -1.95
C ALA A 40 -3.32 16.59 -0.87
N PRO A 41 -2.68 17.63 -0.29
CA PRO A 41 -1.63 17.45 0.71
C PRO A 41 -2.17 16.77 1.96
N LEU A 42 -1.39 15.85 2.51
CA LEU A 42 -1.71 15.19 3.77
C LEU A 42 -1.65 16.17 4.94
N LYS A 43 -2.58 16.02 5.87
CA LYS A 43 -2.63 16.75 7.15
C LYS A 43 -2.71 15.73 8.30
N PRO A 44 -2.30 16.12 9.53
CA PRO A 44 -2.44 15.25 10.69
C PRO A 44 -3.89 14.81 10.91
N GLY A 45 -4.07 13.52 11.22
CA GLY A 45 -5.34 12.95 11.68
C GLY A 45 -5.55 13.18 13.18
N LYS A 46 -6.65 12.65 13.72
CA LYS A 46 -6.89 12.64 15.17
C LYS A 46 -6.11 11.53 15.89
N GLY A 47 -5.68 10.49 15.15
CA GLY A 47 -4.82 9.39 15.60
C GLY A 47 -3.40 9.51 15.03
N GLU A 48 -2.64 8.43 15.15
CA GLU A 48 -1.25 8.37 14.66
C GLU A 48 -1.20 8.12 13.15
N TYR A 49 -1.72 9.05 12.34
CA TYR A 49 -1.66 9.01 10.88
C TYR A 49 -1.78 10.40 10.26
N ASN A 50 -1.25 10.55 9.06
CA ASN A 50 -1.52 11.69 8.18
C ASN A 50 -2.50 11.25 7.09
N TRP A 51 -3.41 12.16 6.68
CA TRP A 51 -4.43 11.85 5.71
C TRP A 51 -4.87 13.04 4.87
N ALA A 52 -5.50 12.75 3.74
CA ALA A 52 -6.23 13.72 2.92
C ALA A 52 -7.52 13.09 2.40
N HIS A 53 -8.56 13.91 2.28
CA HIS A 53 -9.77 13.59 1.53
C HIS A 53 -9.80 14.44 0.27
N CYS A 54 -10.09 13.83 -0.86
CA CYS A 54 -10.24 14.54 -2.12
C CYS A 54 -11.27 13.87 -3.02
N ARG A 55 -11.73 14.61 -4.01
CA ARG A 55 -12.59 14.09 -5.06
C ARG A 55 -11.81 13.94 -6.36
N TYR A 56 -11.75 12.73 -6.89
CA TYR A 56 -11.07 12.41 -8.13
C TYR A 56 -12.04 11.88 -9.16
N GLN A 57 -12.26 12.63 -10.26
CA GLN A 57 -13.16 12.26 -11.36
C GLN A 57 -14.54 11.77 -10.91
N GLY A 58 -15.12 12.42 -9.89
CA GLY A 58 -16.44 12.10 -9.37
C GLY A 58 -16.47 11.13 -8.19
N SER A 59 -15.35 10.45 -7.88
CA SER A 59 -15.23 9.53 -6.75
C SER A 59 -14.57 10.21 -5.56
N ASP A 60 -15.11 10.00 -4.36
CA ASP A 60 -14.49 10.44 -3.12
C ASP A 60 -13.43 9.41 -2.69
N ILE A 61 -12.22 9.89 -2.38
CA ILE A 61 -11.12 9.05 -1.92
C ILE A 61 -10.45 9.64 -0.68
N ILE A 62 -9.98 8.73 0.17
CA ILE A 62 -9.09 9.04 1.30
C ILE A 62 -7.71 8.49 0.96
N LEU A 63 -6.68 9.30 1.20
CA LEU A 63 -5.27 8.90 1.16
C LEU A 63 -4.73 8.98 2.57
N ALA A 64 -4.05 7.94 3.06
CA ALA A 64 -3.52 7.97 4.42
C ALA A 64 -2.17 7.25 4.54
N LYS A 65 -1.35 7.76 5.46
CA LYS A 65 -0.11 7.15 5.93
C LYS A 65 -0.20 6.97 7.45
N PRO A 66 -0.26 5.73 7.99
CA PRO A 66 -0.02 5.47 9.40
C PRO A 66 1.32 6.09 9.84
N LEU A 67 1.38 6.64 11.05
CA LEU A 67 2.62 7.13 11.67
C LEU A 67 3.10 6.20 12.78
N THR A 68 2.40 5.10 13.00
CA THR A 68 2.86 3.97 13.81
C THR A 68 3.97 3.22 13.07
N TYR A 69 4.79 2.48 13.83
CA TYR A 69 5.69 1.53 13.18
C TYR A 69 4.91 0.39 12.51
N MET A 70 5.54 -0.28 11.53
CA MET A 70 4.92 -1.31 10.69
C MET A 70 4.16 -2.37 11.50
N ASN A 71 4.73 -2.88 12.57
CA ASN A 71 4.12 -3.90 13.44
C ASN A 71 2.90 -3.40 14.25
N ASN A 72 2.61 -2.10 14.25
CA ASN A 72 1.45 -1.50 14.89
C ASN A 72 0.53 -0.74 13.89
N SER A 73 0.66 -1.02 12.59
CA SER A 73 -0.16 -0.37 11.56
C SER A 73 -1.65 -0.57 11.76
N GLY A 74 -2.05 -1.68 12.38
CA GLY A 74 -3.46 -2.01 12.60
C GLY A 74 -4.20 -1.02 13.50
N SER A 75 -3.54 -0.45 14.52
CA SER A 75 -4.18 0.56 15.37
C SER A 75 -4.54 1.82 14.59
N ALA A 76 -3.61 2.33 13.77
CA ALA A 76 -3.88 3.50 12.94
C ALA A 76 -4.92 3.22 11.85
N VAL A 77 -4.93 2.03 11.25
CA VAL A 77 -5.94 1.64 10.27
C VAL A 77 -7.33 1.58 10.91
N LEU A 78 -7.45 1.00 12.11
CA LEU A 78 -8.71 0.97 12.86
C LEU A 78 -9.23 2.39 13.14
N ASP A 79 -8.35 3.28 13.64
CA ASP A 79 -8.68 4.69 13.86
C ASP A 79 -9.18 5.39 12.59
N ILE A 80 -8.55 5.14 11.44
CA ILE A 80 -8.96 5.70 10.15
C ILE A 80 -10.35 5.21 9.77
N LEU A 81 -10.61 3.91 9.87
CA LEU A 81 -11.91 3.32 9.51
C LEU A 81 -13.02 3.88 10.41
N GLU A 82 -12.81 3.92 11.73
CA GLU A 82 -13.80 4.44 12.68
C GLU A 82 -14.08 5.93 12.45
N GLN A 83 -13.05 6.75 12.28
CA GLN A 83 -13.21 8.20 12.14
C GLN A 83 -13.87 8.62 10.83
N HIS A 84 -13.75 7.80 9.80
CA HIS A 84 -14.35 8.08 8.49
C HIS A 84 -15.57 7.22 8.17
N ASN A 85 -16.03 6.42 9.16
CA ASN A 85 -17.18 5.51 9.04
C ASN A 85 -17.06 4.59 7.82
N LEU A 86 -15.89 3.95 7.68
CA LEU A 86 -15.55 3.03 6.60
C LEU A 86 -15.60 1.59 7.09
N ALA A 87 -16.09 0.68 6.23
CA ALA A 87 -15.93 -0.75 6.44
C ALA A 87 -14.51 -1.21 6.00
N PRO A 88 -14.02 -2.36 6.49
CA PRO A 88 -12.74 -2.89 6.00
C PRO A 88 -12.68 -3.06 4.48
N GLU A 89 -13.77 -3.39 3.83
CA GLU A 89 -13.91 -3.56 2.38
C GLU A 89 -13.76 -2.24 1.61
N ASP A 90 -13.95 -1.09 2.26
CA ASP A 90 -13.79 0.26 1.69
C ASP A 90 -12.33 0.76 1.79
N CYS A 91 -11.40 -0.10 2.28
CA CYS A 91 -10.01 0.27 2.54
C CYS A 91 -9.06 -0.62 1.74
N CYS A 92 -8.27 -0.03 0.85
CA CYS A 92 -7.22 -0.72 0.11
C CYS A 92 -5.85 -0.44 0.75
N ILE A 93 -5.25 -1.47 1.33
CA ILE A 93 -3.91 -1.39 1.93
C ILE A 93 -2.84 -1.53 0.85
N LEU A 94 -1.88 -0.60 0.82
CA LEU A 94 -0.74 -0.61 -0.11
C LEU A 94 0.51 -1.06 0.65
N CYS A 95 1.13 -2.16 0.21
CA CYS A 95 2.27 -2.76 0.93
C CYS A 95 3.24 -3.45 -0.02
N ASP A 96 4.46 -3.70 0.47
CA ASP A 96 5.44 -4.54 -0.19
C ASP A 96 5.11 -6.03 -0.11
N ASP A 97 5.71 -6.82 -0.99
CA ASP A 97 5.61 -8.27 -1.01
C ASP A 97 6.91 -8.90 -1.53
N PHE A 98 7.65 -9.54 -0.63
CA PHE A 98 8.89 -10.24 -0.98
C PHE A 98 8.68 -11.58 -1.71
N GLN A 99 7.43 -12.05 -1.85
CA GLN A 99 7.10 -13.24 -2.63
C GLN A 99 6.79 -12.91 -4.10
N LEU A 100 6.70 -11.62 -4.44
CA LEU A 100 6.49 -11.14 -5.79
C LEU A 100 7.77 -10.53 -6.35
N LEU A 101 8.06 -10.82 -7.62
CA LEU A 101 9.18 -10.21 -8.32
C LEU A 101 9.06 -8.68 -8.34
N LEU A 102 10.19 -8.00 -8.26
CA LEU A 102 10.27 -6.55 -8.34
C LEU A 102 9.55 -6.04 -9.59
N GLY A 103 8.71 -5.02 -9.42
CA GLY A 103 7.89 -4.46 -10.49
C GLY A 103 6.51 -5.12 -10.65
N SER A 104 6.25 -6.27 -10.01
CA SER A 104 4.94 -6.94 -10.08
C SER A 104 3.92 -6.26 -9.15
N LEU A 105 2.66 -6.22 -9.58
CA LEU A 105 1.53 -5.77 -8.76
C LEU A 105 0.51 -6.88 -8.59
N ARG A 106 -0.03 -6.99 -7.39
CA ARG A 106 -1.09 -7.96 -7.08
C ARG A 106 -2.16 -7.35 -6.17
N LEU A 107 -3.27 -6.95 -6.76
CA LEU A 107 -4.46 -6.52 -6.04
C LEU A 107 -5.32 -7.74 -5.69
N ARG A 108 -5.75 -7.83 -4.43
CA ARG A 108 -6.65 -8.87 -3.89
C ARG A 108 -7.68 -8.22 -2.99
N LEU A 109 -8.91 -8.76 -2.97
CA LEU A 109 -9.99 -8.25 -2.11
C LEU A 109 -9.86 -8.72 -0.66
N LYS A 110 -9.18 -9.87 -0.43
CA LYS A 110 -8.94 -10.47 0.89
C LYS A 110 -7.72 -11.39 0.86
N GLY A 111 -7.27 -11.85 2.02
CA GLY A 111 -6.22 -12.86 2.14
C GLY A 111 -5.37 -12.72 3.40
N SER A 112 -4.51 -13.69 3.67
CA SER A 112 -3.59 -13.70 4.81
C SER A 112 -2.54 -12.57 4.73
N ASP A 113 -1.82 -12.39 5.83
CA ASP A 113 -0.69 -11.46 5.93
C ASP A 113 0.50 -11.82 5.04
N GLY A 114 0.67 -13.12 4.72
CA GLY A 114 1.79 -13.61 3.90
C GLY A 114 3.17 -13.36 4.51
N GLY A 115 3.24 -13.22 5.84
CA GLY A 115 4.47 -12.90 6.59
C GLY A 115 4.77 -11.39 6.67
N HIS A 116 3.86 -10.53 6.23
CA HIS A 116 4.02 -9.07 6.30
C HIS A 116 3.48 -8.54 7.64
N ASN A 117 4.36 -8.02 8.51
CA ASN A 117 4.03 -7.59 9.88
C ASN A 117 2.91 -6.53 9.93
N GLY A 118 2.87 -5.60 9.00
CA GLY A 118 1.81 -4.59 8.92
C GLY A 118 0.44 -5.20 8.60
N LEU A 119 0.38 -6.13 7.64
CA LEU A 119 -0.87 -6.85 7.35
C LEU A 119 -1.30 -7.73 8.52
N TYR A 120 -0.37 -8.42 9.19
CA TYR A 120 -0.64 -9.16 10.41
C TYR A 120 -1.28 -8.28 11.48
N SER A 121 -0.68 -7.10 11.74
CA SER A 121 -1.21 -6.12 12.69
C SER A 121 -2.63 -5.67 12.33
N ILE A 122 -2.89 -5.41 11.05
CA ILE A 122 -4.22 -4.98 10.58
C ILE A 122 -5.24 -6.09 10.79
N ILE A 123 -4.94 -7.33 10.38
CA ILE A 123 -5.81 -8.49 10.58
C ILE A 123 -6.12 -8.69 12.06
N TYR A 124 -5.12 -8.55 12.94
CA TYR A 124 -5.30 -8.66 14.37
C TYR A 124 -6.25 -7.60 14.93
N HIS A 125 -6.09 -6.31 14.56
CA HIS A 125 -6.94 -5.23 15.08
C HIS A 125 -8.34 -5.24 14.49
N LEU A 126 -8.50 -5.54 13.20
CA LEU A 126 -9.80 -5.62 12.55
C LEU A 126 -10.54 -6.93 12.80
N GLN A 127 -9.87 -7.96 13.35
CA GLN A 127 -10.38 -9.33 13.49
C GLN A 127 -10.96 -9.87 12.16
N SER A 128 -10.37 -9.44 11.03
CA SER A 128 -10.82 -9.77 9.67
C SER A 128 -9.65 -9.68 8.69
N ASP A 129 -9.64 -10.57 7.71
CA ASP A 129 -8.75 -10.50 6.54
C ASP A 129 -9.48 -10.02 5.27
N SER A 130 -10.75 -9.62 5.42
CA SER A 130 -11.65 -9.21 4.33
C SER A 130 -11.51 -7.73 4.00
N PHE A 131 -10.31 -7.29 3.63
CA PHE A 131 -10.03 -5.95 3.12
C PHE A 131 -9.16 -6.01 1.87
N PRO A 132 -9.36 -5.12 0.89
CA PRO A 132 -8.50 -5.00 -0.29
C PRO A 132 -7.05 -4.68 0.06
N ARG A 133 -6.12 -5.29 -0.69
CA ARG A 133 -4.69 -4.95 -0.61
C ARG A 133 -4.05 -4.97 -1.98
N LEU A 134 -3.25 -3.96 -2.26
CA LEU A 134 -2.34 -3.90 -3.40
C LEU A 134 -0.93 -4.25 -2.91
N ARG A 135 -0.46 -5.43 -3.30
CA ARG A 135 0.87 -5.95 -2.95
C ARG A 135 1.84 -5.62 -4.08
N CYS A 136 2.93 -4.93 -3.74
CA CYS A 136 3.98 -4.49 -4.65
C CYS A 136 5.21 -5.39 -4.51
N GLY A 137 5.60 -6.06 -5.57
CA GLY A 137 6.71 -7.00 -5.57
C GLY A 137 8.05 -6.31 -5.32
N ILE A 138 8.81 -6.85 -4.36
CA ILE A 138 10.14 -6.34 -4.02
C ILE A 138 11.24 -7.38 -4.15
N ALA A 139 10.92 -8.63 -4.54
CA ALA A 139 11.91 -9.69 -4.72
C ALA A 139 12.78 -9.40 -5.96
N SER A 140 14.09 -9.30 -5.75
CA SER A 140 15.09 -9.09 -6.79
C SER A 140 16.23 -10.10 -6.62
N GLU A 141 17.28 -10.00 -7.42
CA GLU A 141 18.48 -10.84 -7.30
C GLU A 141 19.18 -10.71 -5.93
N THR A 142 18.93 -9.61 -5.21
CA THR A 142 19.50 -9.37 -3.88
C THR A 142 18.70 -9.98 -2.74
N ILE A 143 17.56 -10.65 -3.04
CA ILE A 143 16.72 -11.27 -2.00
C ILE A 143 17.50 -12.36 -1.25
N PRO A 144 17.54 -12.34 0.11
CA PRO A 144 18.21 -13.37 0.86
C PRO A 144 17.57 -14.74 0.67
N LYS A 145 18.42 -15.78 0.57
CA LYS A 145 17.93 -17.17 0.59
C LYS A 145 17.53 -17.63 2.00
N ASP A 146 18.15 -17.05 3.00
CA ASP A 146 17.84 -17.31 4.40
C ASP A 146 16.68 -16.42 4.84
N LYS A 147 15.58 -17.06 5.25
CA LYS A 147 14.38 -16.38 5.74
C LYS A 147 14.60 -15.52 6.98
N SER A 148 15.62 -15.85 7.79
CA SER A 148 15.97 -15.06 8.98
C SER A 148 16.45 -13.65 8.64
N LEU A 149 16.95 -13.43 7.43
CA LEU A 149 17.44 -12.13 6.95
C LEU A 149 16.34 -11.29 6.27
N MET A 150 15.11 -11.80 6.19
CA MET A 150 14.02 -11.09 5.50
C MET A 150 13.64 -9.79 6.20
N ALA A 151 13.71 -9.75 7.54
CA ALA A 151 13.43 -8.54 8.32
C ALA A 151 14.42 -7.41 7.99
N ASP A 152 15.69 -7.73 7.80
CA ASP A 152 16.71 -6.75 7.41
C ASP A 152 16.51 -6.33 5.95
N TYR A 153 16.25 -7.30 5.05
CA TYR A 153 16.04 -7.04 3.62
C TYR A 153 14.92 -6.02 3.35
N VAL A 154 13.77 -6.12 4.03
CA VAL A 154 12.67 -5.18 3.81
C VAL A 154 12.99 -3.77 4.35
N LEU A 155 13.91 -3.66 5.31
CA LEU A 155 14.39 -2.38 5.84
C LEU A 155 15.56 -1.78 5.05
N GLU A 156 16.12 -2.52 4.09
CA GLU A 156 17.15 -1.98 3.20
C GLU A 156 16.53 -1.08 2.11
N ARG A 157 17.33 -0.11 1.68
CA ARG A 157 16.97 0.73 0.52
C ARG A 157 17.12 -0.04 -0.77
N PHE A 158 16.30 0.29 -1.76
CA PHE A 158 16.50 -0.21 -3.13
C PHE A 158 17.86 0.24 -3.68
N THR A 159 18.56 -0.68 -4.34
CA THR A 159 19.83 -0.41 -5.01
C THR A 159 19.66 0.59 -6.16
N LYS A 160 20.76 1.19 -6.62
CA LYS A 160 20.71 2.12 -7.75
C LYS A 160 20.15 1.48 -9.02
N THR A 161 20.41 0.20 -9.23
CA THR A 161 19.93 -0.56 -10.39
C THR A 161 18.44 -0.92 -10.29
N GLU A 162 17.89 -1.09 -9.09
CA GLU A 162 16.48 -1.38 -8.86
C GLU A 162 15.58 -0.13 -8.96
N ARG A 163 16.09 1.05 -8.62
CA ARG A 163 15.30 2.29 -8.52
C ARG A 163 14.46 2.64 -9.75
N PRO A 164 14.94 2.47 -11.01
CA PRO A 164 14.11 2.75 -12.18
C PRO A 164 12.88 1.85 -12.25
N GLU A 165 13.01 0.56 -11.90
CA GLU A 165 11.89 -0.38 -11.87
C GLU A 165 10.93 -0.07 -10.72
N VAL A 166 11.45 0.26 -9.53
CA VAL A 166 10.64 0.70 -8.38
C VAL A 166 9.81 1.91 -8.76
N LYS A 167 10.41 2.91 -9.41
CA LYS A 167 9.68 4.10 -9.86
C LYS A 167 8.53 3.73 -10.79
N ARG A 168 8.77 2.88 -11.81
CA ARG A 168 7.70 2.41 -12.71
C ARG A 168 6.61 1.66 -11.97
N MET A 169 6.99 0.80 -11.02
CA MET A 169 6.04 0.05 -10.20
C MET A 169 5.16 0.97 -9.34
N VAL A 170 5.74 1.94 -8.67
CA VAL A 170 5.03 2.92 -7.83
C VAL A 170 4.05 3.75 -8.66
N GLU A 171 4.48 4.23 -9.84
CA GLU A 171 3.61 4.95 -10.78
C GLU A 171 2.42 4.09 -11.24
N ARG A 172 2.67 2.83 -11.62
CA ARG A 172 1.62 1.89 -12.02
C ARG A 172 0.69 1.52 -10.84
N ALA A 173 1.22 1.43 -9.62
CA ALA A 173 0.42 1.20 -8.42
C ALA A 173 -0.53 2.38 -8.16
N ALA A 174 -0.06 3.61 -8.34
CA ALA A 174 -0.90 4.80 -8.26
C ALA A 174 -1.98 4.80 -9.36
N ASP A 175 -1.66 4.39 -10.61
CA ASP A 175 -2.64 4.20 -11.67
C ASP A 175 -3.72 3.17 -11.29
N ALA A 176 -3.30 2.05 -10.68
CA ALA A 176 -4.21 1.01 -10.20
C ALA A 176 -5.17 1.53 -9.12
N CYS A 177 -4.68 2.35 -8.18
CA CYS A 177 -5.50 2.98 -7.16
C CYS A 177 -6.53 3.94 -7.77
N LEU A 178 -6.12 4.81 -8.69
CA LEU A 178 -7.02 5.74 -9.37
C LEU A 178 -8.04 5.04 -10.27
N CYS A 179 -7.64 3.95 -10.92
CA CYS A 179 -8.56 3.07 -11.65
C CYS A 179 -9.57 2.42 -10.70
N ALA A 180 -9.12 1.89 -9.55
CA ALA A 180 -10.01 1.30 -8.54
C ALA A 180 -11.03 2.31 -8.00
N ALA A 181 -10.62 3.55 -7.77
CA ALA A 181 -11.50 4.62 -7.32
C ALA A 181 -12.60 4.94 -8.35
N ARG A 182 -12.25 4.94 -9.63
CA ARG A 182 -13.16 5.31 -10.73
C ARG A 182 -14.01 4.15 -11.22
N GLU A 183 -13.41 3.01 -11.46
CA GLU A 183 -14.00 1.87 -12.18
C GLU A 183 -14.26 0.65 -11.27
N GLY A 184 -13.80 0.74 -10.02
CA GLY A 184 -13.92 -0.32 -9.02
C GLY A 184 -12.72 -1.26 -8.97
N LEU A 185 -12.58 -1.92 -7.81
CA LEU A 185 -11.46 -2.82 -7.51
C LEU A 185 -11.35 -3.99 -8.51
N GLN A 186 -12.47 -4.54 -8.97
CA GLN A 186 -12.45 -5.67 -9.92
C GLN A 186 -11.82 -5.28 -11.25
N GLN A 187 -12.14 -4.09 -11.77
CA GLN A 187 -11.54 -3.60 -13.01
C GLN A 187 -10.05 -3.33 -12.84
N ALA A 188 -9.65 -2.72 -11.72
CA ALA A 188 -8.24 -2.52 -11.41
C ALA A 188 -7.49 -3.87 -11.30
N MET A 189 -8.08 -4.91 -10.70
CA MET A 189 -7.52 -6.25 -10.66
C MET A 189 -7.28 -6.82 -12.06
N ASN A 190 -8.25 -6.67 -12.96
CA ASN A 190 -8.15 -7.18 -14.33
C ASN A 190 -7.03 -6.50 -15.13
N LEU A 191 -6.82 -5.20 -14.92
CA LEU A 191 -5.85 -4.40 -15.69
C LEU A 191 -4.43 -4.45 -15.11
N TYR A 192 -4.28 -4.53 -13.77
CA TYR A 192 -3.00 -4.30 -13.10
C TYR A 192 -2.38 -5.53 -12.45
N ASN A 193 -3.14 -6.62 -12.26
CA ASN A 193 -2.59 -7.91 -11.78
C ASN A 193 -1.77 -8.60 -12.88
N THR A 194 -0.66 -8.01 -13.25
CA THR A 194 0.25 -8.61 -14.22
C THR A 194 1.51 -9.10 -13.54
N THR A 195 1.90 -10.33 -13.82
CA THR A 195 3.27 -10.77 -13.58
C THR A 195 4.16 -10.02 -14.56
N HIS A 196 5.01 -9.14 -14.04
CA HIS A 196 6.01 -8.48 -14.87
C HIS A 196 7.02 -9.54 -15.32
N THR A 197 7.05 -9.87 -16.60
CA THR A 197 8.20 -10.51 -17.23
C THR A 197 9.22 -9.39 -17.45
N PRO A 198 10.42 -9.46 -16.87
CA PRO A 198 11.46 -8.49 -17.21
C PRO A 198 11.66 -8.50 -18.72
N ASN A 199 11.64 -7.33 -19.35
CA ASN A 199 12.08 -7.24 -20.74
C ASN A 199 13.54 -7.68 -20.78
N THR A 200 13.80 -8.83 -21.39
CA THR A 200 15.12 -9.33 -21.80
C THR A 200 15.78 -8.33 -22.76
#